data_d58532aee051d10697142d16b29e304e
#
_entry.id   d58532aee051d10697142d16b29e304e
#
_cell.length_a   1.000
_cell.length_b   1.000
_cell.length_c   1.000
_cell.angle_alpha   90.00
_cell.angle_beta   90.00
_cell.angle_gamma   90.00
#
_symmetry.space_group_name_H-M   'P 1'
#
loop_
_entity.id
_entity.type
_entity.pdbx_description
1 polymer ?
#
loop_
_entity_poly.entity_id
_entity_poly.type
_entity_poly.pdbx_seq_one_letter_code
_entity_poly.pdbx_strand_id
1 'polypeptide(L)'
;SEWSNRGLHLWKVDLASVPLVEGQAEYNATSDSTNFPGNINEILEAYVRDNSTTTAPVDTPITKIDRSAYSSIANKLSKGTPSQYYVDRTKSPSIFLYQTPSSSFSGSSFLLKFYYLKRIEDAGGYTNQTDVVYRFIPCMCAGLAYYLSLKIAPDRSQNLKLLYEDELGRALTEDSSSTSTYLTPKVYYPGT
;
A
#
# COMPACT_ATOMS: atom_id res chain seq x y z
N SER A 1 12.00 9.71 -3.90
CA SER A 1 11.69 9.48 -2.48
C SER A 1 10.97 10.67 -1.81
N GLU A 2 11.18 11.92 -2.23
CA GLU A 2 10.52 13.09 -1.64
C GLU A 2 8.99 13.00 -1.74
N TRP A 3 8.46 12.65 -2.89
CA TRP A 3 7.02 12.52 -3.07
C TRP A 3 6.40 11.43 -2.19
N SER A 4 7.12 10.33 -1.96
CA SER A 4 6.64 9.26 -1.07
C SER A 4 6.45 9.73 0.39
N ASN A 5 7.12 10.81 0.79
CA ASN A 5 7.02 11.36 2.14
C ASN A 5 5.93 12.45 2.28
N ARG A 6 5.31 12.87 1.16
CA ARG A 6 4.34 13.98 1.14
C ARG A 6 2.88 13.55 1.07
N GLY A 7 2.57 12.27 1.33
CA GLY A 7 1.20 11.79 1.44
C GLY A 7 0.91 10.53 0.65
N LEU A 8 -0.37 10.16 0.66
CA LEU A 8 -0.90 9.02 -0.07
C LEU A 8 -1.13 9.43 -1.53
N HIS A 9 -0.43 8.78 -2.44
CA HIS A 9 -0.64 8.95 -3.87
C HIS A 9 -1.52 7.81 -4.39
N LEU A 10 -2.79 8.10 -4.72
CA LEU A 10 -3.77 7.09 -5.13
C LEU A 10 -3.36 6.35 -6.40
N TRP A 11 -2.68 7.02 -7.33
CA TRP A 11 -2.20 6.40 -8.56
C TRP A 11 -1.12 5.31 -8.36
N LYS A 12 -0.54 5.23 -7.15
CA LYS A 12 0.41 4.17 -6.77
C LYS A 12 -0.23 2.99 -6.04
N VAL A 13 -1.52 3.05 -5.78
CA VAL A 13 -2.23 1.95 -5.12
C VAL A 13 -2.48 0.85 -6.13
N ASP A 14 -2.08 -0.36 -5.79
CA ASP A 14 -2.31 -1.56 -6.59
C ASP A 14 -2.82 -2.70 -5.73
N LEU A 15 -3.36 -3.73 -6.35
CA LEU A 15 -3.94 -4.89 -5.69
C LEU A 15 -3.11 -6.13 -5.98
N ALA A 16 -2.54 -6.71 -4.93
CA ALA A 16 -1.87 -8.00 -5.00
C ALA A 16 -2.81 -9.15 -4.65
N SER A 17 -2.50 -10.34 -5.16
CA SER A 17 -3.26 -11.55 -4.93
C SER A 17 -2.30 -12.72 -4.74
N VAL A 18 -2.24 -13.26 -3.53
CA VAL A 18 -1.30 -14.31 -3.13
C VAL A 18 -2.08 -15.53 -2.67
N PRO A 19 -1.84 -16.73 -3.23
CA PRO A 19 -2.49 -17.97 -2.79
C PRO A 19 -2.16 -18.26 -1.32
N LEU A 20 -3.17 -18.66 -0.54
CA LEU A 20 -2.97 -19.09 0.84
C LEU A 20 -2.41 -20.51 0.89
N VAL A 21 -1.34 -20.69 1.66
CA VAL A 21 -0.69 -22.00 1.86
C VAL A 21 -0.96 -22.48 3.29
N GLU A 22 -1.34 -23.75 3.44
CA GLU A 22 -1.63 -24.33 4.74
C GLU A 22 -0.45 -24.18 5.71
N GLY A 23 -0.72 -23.67 6.91
CA GLY A 23 0.26 -23.49 7.97
C GLY A 23 1.28 -22.39 7.75
N GLN A 24 1.23 -21.67 6.64
CA GLN A 24 2.13 -20.55 6.36
C GLN A 24 1.63 -19.29 7.07
N ALA A 25 2.46 -18.77 7.98
CA ALA A 25 2.15 -17.54 8.71
C ALA A 25 2.70 -16.30 8.00
N GLU A 26 3.85 -16.40 7.33
CA GLU A 26 4.56 -15.27 6.71
C GLU A 26 4.48 -15.32 5.20
N TYR A 27 4.14 -14.18 4.60
CA TYR A 27 4.08 -13.96 3.15
C TYR A 27 4.97 -12.76 2.79
N ASN A 28 5.92 -12.98 1.89
CA ASN A 28 6.85 -11.95 1.41
C ASN A 28 7.34 -12.27 0.00
N ALA A 29 8.05 -11.32 -0.63
CA ALA A 29 8.59 -11.50 -1.98
C ALA A 29 9.66 -12.58 -2.10
N THR A 30 10.23 -13.05 -0.98
CA THR A 30 11.22 -14.16 -0.99
C THR A 30 10.52 -15.52 -0.98
N SER A 31 9.41 -15.63 -0.24
CA SER A 31 8.62 -16.88 -0.16
C SER A 31 7.76 -17.11 -1.40
N ASP A 32 7.26 -16.05 -2.03
CA ASP A 32 6.46 -16.10 -3.26
C ASP A 32 6.79 -14.92 -4.18
N SER A 33 7.87 -15.04 -4.92
CA SER A 33 8.33 -14.01 -5.85
C SER A 33 7.42 -13.81 -7.06
N THR A 34 6.50 -14.74 -7.31
CA THR A 34 5.58 -14.69 -8.46
C THR A 34 4.33 -13.85 -8.15
N ASN A 35 3.77 -14.03 -6.96
CA ASN A 35 2.49 -13.41 -6.60
C ASN A 35 2.63 -12.27 -5.58
N PHE A 36 3.70 -12.26 -4.78
CA PHE A 36 3.95 -11.21 -3.81
C PHE A 36 4.85 -10.12 -4.43
N PRO A 37 4.37 -8.87 -4.58
CA PRO A 37 5.14 -7.81 -5.21
C PRO A 37 6.42 -7.45 -4.42
N GLY A 38 7.54 -7.27 -5.13
CA GLY A 38 8.81 -6.86 -4.51
C GLY A 38 8.95 -5.34 -4.30
N ASN A 39 8.09 -4.55 -4.92
CA ASN A 39 8.16 -3.07 -4.92
C ASN A 39 7.16 -2.39 -3.98
N ILE A 40 6.80 -3.06 -2.89
CA ILE A 40 5.87 -2.55 -1.88
C ILE A 40 6.54 -1.44 -1.04
N ASN A 41 5.87 -0.30 -0.91
CA ASN A 41 6.21 0.75 0.04
C ASN A 41 5.41 0.61 1.34
N GLU A 42 4.09 0.41 1.22
CA GLU A 42 3.18 0.24 2.36
C GLU A 42 1.98 -0.64 1.98
N ILE A 43 1.49 -1.43 2.95
CA ILE A 43 0.27 -2.23 2.81
C ILE A 43 -0.85 -1.51 3.55
N LEU A 44 -1.91 -1.18 2.81
CA LEU A 44 -3.03 -0.39 3.29
C LEU A 44 -4.07 -1.28 3.96
N GLU A 45 -4.71 -2.13 3.19
CA GLU A 45 -5.82 -2.98 3.59
C GLU A 45 -5.62 -4.40 3.04
N ALA A 46 -6.15 -5.39 3.74
CA ALA A 46 -6.10 -6.77 3.29
C ALA A 46 -7.41 -7.51 3.58
N TYR A 47 -7.71 -8.49 2.76
CA TYR A 47 -8.84 -9.38 2.91
C TYR A 47 -8.52 -10.77 2.34
N VAL A 48 -9.24 -11.76 2.79
CA VAL A 48 -9.17 -13.12 2.25
C VAL A 48 -10.33 -13.31 1.29
N ARG A 49 -10.03 -13.72 0.07
CA ARG A 49 -11.02 -14.10 -0.94
C ARG A 49 -11.15 -15.60 -1.02
N ASP A 50 -12.39 -16.08 -0.86
CA ASP A 50 -12.78 -17.45 -1.15
C ASP A 50 -13.36 -17.51 -2.59
N ASN A 51 -12.64 -18.19 -3.47
CA ASN A 51 -13.05 -18.49 -4.85
C ASN A 51 -13.51 -19.95 -5.01
N SER A 52 -13.82 -20.67 -3.95
CA SER A 52 -14.32 -22.05 -4.06
C SER A 52 -15.59 -22.14 -4.90
N THR A 53 -16.38 -21.07 -4.89
CA THR A 53 -17.52 -20.88 -5.81
C THR A 53 -17.17 -19.79 -6.83
N THR A 54 -16.81 -20.20 -8.05
CA THR A 54 -16.32 -19.29 -9.11
C THR A 54 -17.32 -18.20 -9.51
N THR A 55 -18.62 -18.47 -9.36
CA THR A 55 -19.70 -17.53 -9.73
C THR A 55 -20.04 -16.52 -8.64
N ALA A 56 -19.61 -16.76 -7.39
CA ALA A 56 -19.90 -15.90 -6.25
C ALA A 56 -18.73 -15.93 -5.23
N PRO A 57 -17.60 -15.27 -5.55
CA PRO A 57 -16.49 -15.17 -4.61
C PRO A 57 -16.90 -14.38 -3.37
N VAL A 58 -16.42 -14.81 -2.19
CA VAL A 58 -16.70 -14.17 -0.92
C VAL A 58 -15.42 -13.51 -0.40
N ASP A 59 -15.50 -12.21 -0.11
CA ASP A 59 -14.40 -11.43 0.45
C ASP A 59 -14.61 -11.23 1.95
N THR A 60 -13.68 -11.72 2.75
CA THR A 60 -13.69 -11.55 4.21
C THR A 60 -12.58 -10.59 4.62
N PRO A 61 -12.89 -9.38 5.10
CA PRO A 61 -11.89 -8.43 5.55
C PRO A 61 -11.15 -8.96 6.78
N ILE A 62 -9.84 -8.72 6.85
CA ILE A 62 -9.00 -9.07 7.98
C ILE A 62 -8.46 -7.80 8.64
N THR A 63 -8.31 -7.83 9.97
CA THR A 63 -7.96 -6.64 10.75
C THR A 63 -6.44 -6.48 10.85
N LYS A 64 -5.94 -5.27 10.52
CA LYS A 64 -4.53 -4.92 10.73
C LYS A 64 -4.27 -4.73 12.22
N ILE A 65 -3.26 -5.41 12.74
CA ILE A 65 -2.80 -5.27 14.13
C ILE A 65 -1.38 -4.73 14.16
N ASP A 66 -1.01 -4.13 15.29
CA ASP A 66 0.33 -3.61 15.50
C ASP A 66 1.32 -4.71 15.92
N ARG A 67 2.60 -4.36 15.98
CA ARG A 67 3.66 -5.27 16.40
C ARG A 67 3.49 -5.77 17.82
N SER A 68 3.00 -4.92 18.71
CA SER A 68 2.81 -5.24 20.13
C SER A 68 1.71 -6.28 20.30
N ALA A 69 0.55 -6.05 19.65
CA ALA A 69 -0.55 -6.99 19.64
C ALA A 69 -0.15 -8.35 19.02
N TYR A 70 0.57 -8.34 17.90
CA TYR A 70 1.06 -9.57 17.29
C TYR A 70 2.06 -10.31 18.21
N SER A 71 2.94 -9.58 18.91
CA SER A 71 3.92 -10.17 19.83
C SER A 71 3.24 -10.83 21.03
N SER A 72 2.13 -10.32 21.51
CA SER A 72 1.40 -10.86 22.68
C SER A 72 0.64 -12.15 22.37
N ILE A 73 0.48 -12.53 21.11
CA ILE A 73 -0.16 -13.79 20.72
C ILE A 73 0.73 -14.97 21.13
N ALA A 74 0.22 -15.81 22.05
CA ALA A 74 0.98 -16.92 22.60
C ALA A 74 1.28 -18.03 21.55
N ASN A 75 0.28 -18.39 20.73
CA ASN A 75 0.44 -19.38 19.67
C ASN A 75 0.19 -18.76 18.28
N LYS A 76 1.26 -18.29 17.64
CA LYS A 76 1.21 -17.65 16.31
C LYS A 76 0.93 -18.62 15.16
N LEU A 77 1.12 -19.93 15.39
CA LEU A 77 0.92 -20.98 14.38
C LEU A 77 -0.43 -21.71 14.54
N SER A 78 -1.34 -21.15 15.34
CA SER A 78 -2.70 -21.67 15.44
C SER A 78 -3.38 -21.67 14.08
N LYS A 79 -3.78 -22.85 13.59
CA LYS A 79 -4.43 -23.03 12.29
C LYS A 79 -5.91 -22.65 12.36
N GLY A 80 -6.40 -21.95 11.36
CA GLY A 80 -7.80 -21.56 11.25
C GLY A 80 -8.05 -20.68 10.03
N THR A 81 -9.12 -19.90 10.11
CA THR A 81 -9.40 -18.84 9.13
C THR A 81 -8.64 -17.59 9.53
N PRO A 82 -7.78 -17.04 8.64
CA PRO A 82 -7.09 -15.80 8.92
C PRO A 82 -8.06 -14.66 9.26
N SER A 83 -7.89 -14.03 10.41
CA SER A 83 -8.76 -12.95 10.90
C SER A 83 -8.00 -11.64 11.15
N GLN A 84 -6.70 -11.74 11.38
CA GLN A 84 -5.84 -10.60 11.66
C GLN A 84 -4.53 -10.70 10.88
N TYR A 85 -3.91 -9.56 10.64
CA TYR A 85 -2.59 -9.52 10.02
C TYR A 85 -1.72 -8.42 10.60
N TYR A 86 -0.42 -8.69 10.65
CA TYR A 86 0.62 -7.73 11.01
C TYR A 86 1.55 -7.51 9.81
N VAL A 87 1.97 -6.28 9.59
CA VAL A 87 2.91 -5.91 8.53
C VAL A 87 4.25 -5.53 9.15
N ASP A 88 5.29 -6.29 8.83
CA ASP A 88 6.66 -5.89 9.15
C ASP A 88 7.20 -4.95 8.07
N ARG A 89 7.45 -3.68 8.46
CA ARG A 89 7.86 -2.59 7.56
C ARG A 89 9.38 -2.53 7.40
N THR A 90 9.96 -3.64 6.95
CA THR A 90 11.37 -3.71 6.59
C THR A 90 11.61 -3.26 5.15
N LYS A 91 12.86 -3.34 4.67
CA LYS A 91 13.21 -3.06 3.26
C LYS A 91 12.43 -3.94 2.28
N SER A 92 12.13 -5.17 2.68
CA SER A 92 11.24 -6.11 1.98
C SER A 92 10.08 -6.41 2.92
N PRO A 93 8.94 -5.72 2.81
CA PRO A 93 7.82 -5.92 3.72
C PRO A 93 7.30 -7.35 3.72
N SER A 94 6.93 -7.84 4.91
CA SER A 94 6.29 -9.14 5.10
C SER A 94 4.92 -8.97 5.74
N ILE A 95 3.96 -9.80 5.34
CA ILE A 95 2.65 -9.92 5.99
C ILE A 95 2.66 -11.17 6.85
N PHE A 96 2.34 -11.02 8.12
CA PHE A 96 2.13 -12.12 9.05
C PHE A 96 0.65 -12.28 9.32
N LEU A 97 0.11 -13.46 9.03
CA LEU A 97 -1.28 -13.78 9.27
C LEU A 97 -1.47 -14.39 10.66
N TYR A 98 -2.58 -14.09 11.29
CA TYR A 98 -3.12 -14.76 12.46
C TYR A 98 -4.63 -14.93 12.28
N GLN A 99 -5.15 -16.11 12.33
CA GLN A 99 -4.58 -17.48 12.37
C GLN A 99 -3.90 -17.85 11.05
N THR A 100 -3.01 -18.85 11.08
CA THR A 100 -2.45 -19.43 9.85
C THR A 100 -3.52 -20.22 9.11
N PRO A 101 -3.50 -20.22 7.76
CA PRO A 101 -4.49 -20.95 6.98
C PRO A 101 -4.55 -22.44 7.37
N SER A 102 -5.74 -22.96 7.61
CA SER A 102 -5.98 -24.39 7.75
C SER A 102 -6.08 -25.06 6.38
N SER A 103 -6.12 -26.39 6.33
CA SER A 103 -6.32 -27.15 5.10
C SER A 103 -7.62 -26.79 4.37
N SER A 104 -8.66 -26.38 5.10
CA SER A 104 -9.94 -25.94 4.54
C SER A 104 -9.91 -24.52 3.95
N PHE A 105 -8.87 -23.72 4.25
CA PHE A 105 -8.70 -22.33 3.82
C PHE A 105 -7.35 -22.12 3.13
N SER A 106 -6.93 -23.09 2.35
CA SER A 106 -5.65 -23.04 1.63
C SER A 106 -5.80 -23.53 0.20
N GLY A 107 -4.78 -23.26 -0.62
CA GLY A 107 -4.74 -23.63 -2.03
C GLY A 107 -5.16 -22.50 -2.98
N SER A 108 -5.26 -22.81 -4.27
CA SER A 108 -5.53 -21.82 -5.32
C SER A 108 -6.90 -21.15 -5.24
N SER A 109 -7.84 -21.73 -4.50
CA SER A 109 -9.17 -21.17 -4.30
C SER A 109 -9.21 -20.10 -3.21
N PHE A 110 -8.23 -20.05 -2.33
CA PHE A 110 -8.17 -19.08 -1.24
C PHE A 110 -7.01 -18.13 -1.44
N LEU A 111 -7.32 -16.85 -1.56
CA LEU A 111 -6.36 -15.82 -1.91
C LEU A 111 -6.29 -14.76 -0.80
N LEU A 112 -5.07 -14.46 -0.36
CA LEU A 112 -4.80 -13.22 0.37
C LEU A 112 -4.74 -12.09 -0.64
N LYS A 113 -5.66 -11.14 -0.56
CA LYS A 113 -5.66 -9.94 -1.38
C LYS A 113 -5.37 -8.73 -0.51
N PHE A 114 -4.51 -7.85 -0.98
CA PHE A 114 -4.20 -6.63 -0.25
C PHE A 114 -3.90 -5.48 -1.19
N TYR A 115 -4.39 -4.29 -0.79
CA TYR A 115 -4.03 -3.04 -1.44
C TYR A 115 -2.71 -2.54 -0.88
N TYR A 116 -1.83 -2.15 -1.76
CA TYR A 116 -0.52 -1.65 -1.38
C TYR A 116 -0.10 -0.45 -2.22
N LEU A 117 0.74 0.39 -1.62
CA LEU A 117 1.42 1.47 -2.33
C LEU A 117 2.66 0.92 -3.01
N LYS A 118 2.72 1.07 -4.32
CA LYS A 118 3.94 0.79 -5.09
C LYS A 118 5.04 1.79 -4.75
N ARG A 119 6.26 1.30 -4.71
CA ARG A 119 7.43 2.16 -4.77
C ARG A 119 7.54 2.73 -6.19
N ILE A 120 7.76 4.04 -6.33
CA ILE A 120 8.06 4.64 -7.63
C ILE A 120 9.39 4.07 -8.10
N GLU A 121 9.39 3.46 -9.28
CA GLU A 121 10.60 2.94 -9.89
C GLU A 121 11.43 4.09 -10.47
N ASP A 122 12.74 4.01 -10.27
CA ASP A 122 13.68 4.93 -10.92
C ASP A 122 13.75 4.61 -12.41
N ALA A 123 13.91 5.62 -13.24
CA ALA A 123 14.06 5.42 -14.68
C ALA A 123 15.25 4.50 -15.04
N GLY A 124 16.22 4.37 -14.14
CA GLY A 124 17.34 3.42 -14.21
C GLY A 124 18.26 3.65 -15.39
N GLY A 125 17.74 3.60 -16.60
CA GLY A 125 18.47 3.77 -17.82
C GLY A 125 18.01 4.95 -18.65
N TYR A 126 18.87 5.45 -19.51
CA TYR A 126 18.66 6.60 -20.39
C TYR A 126 17.45 6.44 -21.35
N THR A 127 17.11 5.23 -21.71
CA THR A 127 16.02 4.89 -22.64
C THR A 127 14.71 4.54 -21.95
N ASN A 128 14.69 4.42 -20.63
CA ASN A 128 13.51 4.03 -19.88
C ASN A 128 12.58 5.22 -19.63
N GLN A 129 11.28 4.96 -19.68
CA GLN A 129 10.28 5.94 -19.30
C GLN A 129 10.11 5.97 -17.78
N THR A 130 9.79 7.13 -17.23
CA THR A 130 9.46 7.28 -15.82
C THR A 130 8.06 6.73 -15.54
N ASP A 131 7.89 6.03 -14.43
CA ASP A 131 6.59 5.55 -13.94
C ASP A 131 5.84 6.70 -13.21
N VAL A 132 5.58 7.78 -13.95
CA VAL A 132 4.92 8.98 -13.43
C VAL A 132 3.71 9.29 -14.29
N VAL A 133 2.53 9.41 -13.65
CA VAL A 133 1.29 9.75 -14.36
C VAL A 133 1.32 11.18 -14.89
N TYR A 134 0.57 11.42 -15.98
CA TYR A 134 0.57 12.66 -16.73
C TYR A 134 0.39 13.92 -15.86
N ARG A 135 -0.53 13.90 -14.89
CA ARG A 135 -0.79 15.05 -13.99
C ARG A 135 0.37 15.46 -13.08
N PHE A 136 1.34 14.54 -12.86
CA PHE A 136 2.56 14.84 -12.08
C PHE A 136 3.75 15.27 -12.92
N ILE A 137 3.67 15.25 -14.26
CA ILE A 137 4.77 15.65 -15.14
C ILE A 137 5.17 17.12 -14.94
N PRO A 138 4.24 18.10 -14.88
CA PRO A 138 4.62 19.50 -14.64
C PRO A 138 5.37 19.68 -13.31
N CYS A 139 4.87 19.03 -12.26
CA CYS A 139 5.51 19.02 -10.95
C CYS A 139 6.92 18.38 -11.00
N MET A 140 7.11 17.30 -11.74
CA MET A 140 8.41 16.67 -11.93
C MET A 140 9.39 17.59 -12.64
N CYS A 141 8.95 18.28 -13.70
CA CYS A 141 9.78 19.26 -14.43
C CYS A 141 10.18 20.44 -13.54
N ALA A 142 9.24 21.00 -12.78
CA ALA A 142 9.50 22.10 -11.84
C ALA A 142 10.46 21.67 -10.73
N GLY A 143 10.28 20.46 -10.17
CA GLY A 143 11.15 19.89 -9.16
C GLY A 143 12.57 19.66 -9.67
N LEU A 144 12.70 19.13 -10.88
CA LEU A 144 14.01 18.94 -11.52
C LEU A 144 14.72 20.28 -11.74
N ALA A 145 14.01 21.31 -12.24
CA ALA A 145 14.53 22.65 -12.42
C ALA A 145 15.00 23.26 -11.08
N TYR A 146 14.23 23.08 -10.00
CA TYR A 146 14.61 23.50 -8.65
C TYR A 146 15.91 22.82 -8.19
N TYR A 147 16.01 21.49 -8.26
CA TYR A 147 17.21 20.77 -7.82
C TYR A 147 18.45 21.10 -8.66
N LEU A 148 18.29 21.31 -9.95
CA LEU A 148 19.40 21.78 -10.82
C LEU A 148 19.84 23.20 -10.46
N SER A 149 18.90 24.09 -10.14
CA SER A 149 19.22 25.48 -9.79
C SER A 149 20.08 25.60 -8.53
N LEU A 150 19.96 24.68 -7.58
CA LEU A 150 20.81 24.65 -6.38
C LEU A 150 22.31 24.54 -6.71
N LYS A 151 22.64 23.93 -7.85
CA LYS A 151 24.03 23.74 -8.30
C LYS A 151 24.49 24.79 -9.33
N ILE A 152 23.59 25.22 -10.21
CA ILE A 152 23.97 26.02 -11.39
C ILE A 152 23.58 27.50 -11.25
N ALA A 153 22.45 27.79 -10.60
CA ALA A 153 21.88 29.14 -10.50
C ALA A 153 21.17 29.34 -9.15
N PRO A 154 21.92 29.45 -8.04
CA PRO A 154 21.34 29.52 -6.70
C PRO A 154 20.42 30.73 -6.49
N ASP A 155 20.64 31.83 -7.20
CA ASP A 155 19.82 33.05 -7.13
C ASP A 155 18.37 32.82 -7.57
N ARG A 156 18.10 31.79 -8.40
CA ARG A 156 16.77 31.45 -8.89
C ARG A 156 16.09 30.35 -8.06
N SER A 157 16.81 29.73 -7.15
CA SER A 157 16.34 28.56 -6.41
C SER A 157 15.08 28.80 -5.61
N GLN A 158 14.92 30.00 -5.02
CA GLN A 158 13.75 30.37 -4.22
C GLN A 158 12.47 30.41 -5.07
N ASN A 159 12.52 31.06 -6.22
CA ASN A 159 11.37 31.17 -7.13
C ASN A 159 10.99 29.81 -7.72
N LEU A 160 11.98 28.99 -8.08
CA LEU A 160 11.75 27.65 -8.61
C LEU A 160 11.19 26.71 -7.54
N LYS A 161 11.58 26.89 -6.27
CA LYS A 161 11.00 26.15 -5.16
C LYS A 161 9.51 26.47 -5.00
N LEU A 162 9.13 27.74 -5.03
CA LEU A 162 7.73 28.17 -4.94
C LEU A 162 6.89 27.59 -6.07
N LEU A 163 7.40 27.61 -7.31
CA LEU A 163 6.74 27.01 -8.45
C LEU A 163 6.56 25.49 -8.27
N TYR A 164 7.60 24.79 -7.81
CA TYR A 164 7.53 23.37 -7.54
C TYR A 164 6.49 23.03 -6.47
N GLU A 165 6.44 23.78 -5.37
CA GLU A 165 5.46 23.54 -4.29
C GLU A 165 4.02 23.81 -4.76
N ASP A 166 3.79 24.84 -5.58
CA ASP A 166 2.47 25.14 -6.15
C ASP A 166 2.01 24.00 -7.10
N GLU A 167 2.86 23.58 -8.04
CA GLU A 167 2.56 22.47 -8.96
C GLU A 167 2.33 21.14 -8.21
N LEU A 168 3.12 20.88 -7.17
CA LEU A 168 2.93 19.69 -6.33
C LEU A 168 1.60 19.75 -5.57
N GLY A 169 1.25 20.90 -5.01
CA GLY A 169 -0.03 21.12 -4.32
C GLY A 169 -1.23 20.86 -5.23
N ARG A 170 -1.19 21.37 -6.46
CA ARG A 170 -2.23 21.12 -7.47
C ARG A 170 -2.34 19.64 -7.82
N ALA A 171 -1.22 18.97 -8.11
CA ALA A 171 -1.20 17.56 -8.45
C ALA A 171 -1.73 16.67 -7.31
N LEU A 172 -1.37 16.96 -6.05
CA LEU A 172 -1.87 16.24 -4.88
C LEU A 172 -3.38 16.46 -4.65
N THR A 173 -3.87 17.68 -4.90
CA THR A 173 -5.30 17.98 -4.78
C THR A 173 -6.12 17.22 -5.82
N GLU A 174 -5.62 17.13 -7.05
CA GLU A 174 -6.27 16.35 -8.12
C GLU A 174 -6.21 14.84 -7.86
N ASP A 175 -5.12 14.35 -7.24
CA ASP A 175 -4.95 12.93 -6.90
C ASP A 175 -5.75 12.52 -5.64
N SER A 176 -6.27 13.46 -4.88
CA SER A 176 -7.08 13.17 -3.70
C SER A 176 -8.46 12.61 -4.09
N SER A 177 -8.97 11.65 -3.31
CA SER A 177 -10.33 11.16 -3.54
C SER A 177 -11.34 12.25 -3.23
N SER A 178 -12.25 12.53 -4.17
CA SER A 178 -13.36 13.48 -3.99
C SER A 178 -14.52 12.90 -3.18
N THR A 179 -14.30 11.83 -2.43
CA THR A 179 -15.34 11.18 -1.63
C THR A 179 -15.66 12.03 -0.41
N SER A 180 -16.88 12.57 -0.35
CA SER A 180 -17.34 13.27 0.84
C SER A 180 -17.54 12.28 2.00
N THR A 181 -16.80 12.48 3.07
CA THR A 181 -16.95 11.69 4.30
C THR A 181 -18.08 12.32 5.13
N TYR A 182 -19.28 11.76 5.06
CA TYR A 182 -20.35 12.14 6.00
C TYR A 182 -20.07 11.50 7.36
N LEU A 183 -19.54 12.29 8.27
CA LEU A 183 -19.47 11.93 9.68
C LEU A 183 -20.85 12.20 10.30
N THR A 184 -21.68 11.18 10.39
CA THR A 184 -22.92 11.25 11.17
C THR A 184 -22.55 11.01 12.63
N PRO A 185 -22.64 11.99 13.53
CA PRO A 185 -22.41 11.74 14.95
C PRO A 185 -23.44 10.73 15.45
N LYS A 186 -22.97 9.61 15.97
CA LYS A 186 -23.83 8.62 16.60
C LYS A 186 -24.27 9.17 17.95
N VAL A 187 -25.44 9.81 17.97
CA VAL A 187 -26.04 10.28 19.21
C VAL A 187 -26.51 9.04 19.98
N TYR A 188 -25.80 8.69 21.05
CA TYR A 188 -26.23 7.68 21.98
C TYR A 188 -27.27 8.32 22.92
N TYR A 189 -28.54 8.03 22.73
CA TYR A 189 -29.55 8.32 23.71
C TYR A 189 -29.51 7.20 24.76
N PRO A 190 -29.10 7.45 26.00
CA PRO A 190 -29.33 6.48 27.08
C PRO A 190 -30.83 6.33 27.22
N GLY A 191 -31.35 5.15 26.95
CA GLY A 191 -32.75 4.82 27.16
C GLY A 191 -33.13 5.04 28.63
N THR A 192 -34.21 5.78 28.85
CA THR A 192 -34.91 5.93 30.13
C THR A 192 -35.54 4.60 30.54
#